data_73dba0218ca0350595a2483119db1d64
#
_entry.id   73dba0218ca0350595a2483119db1d64
#
_cell.length_a   1.000
_cell.length_b   1.000
_cell.length_c   1.000
_cell.angle_alpha   90.00
_cell.angle_beta   90.00
_cell.angle_gamma   90.00
#
_symmetry.space_group_name_H-M   'P 1'
#
loop_
_entity.id
_entity.type
_entity.pdbx_description
1 polymer ?
#
loop_
_entity_poly.entity_id
_entity_poly.type
_entity_poly.pdbx_seq_one_letter_code
_entity_poly.pdbx_strand_id
1 'polypeptide(L)'
;MRKGSLTIVGTGLALAGQVTQEALSAIQNADRFLYLVSDIVTATWLDSLNPTAESLYGAYAEGRPREETYAEIVERILGRLREGGHVVVAFYGHPGVFVGPSHEAIRLARAEGFAAQMLPGISAEDCLFADLGIDPGERGCQSFEATDFLLRRRIF
;
A
#
# COMPACT_ATOMS: atom_id res chain seq x y z
N MET A 1 -21.71 16.94 -7.30
CA MET A 1 -21.17 15.68 -6.73
C MET A 1 -19.89 16.02 -5.98
N ARG A 2 -19.67 15.50 -4.77
CA ARG A 2 -18.38 15.68 -4.05
C ARG A 2 -17.31 14.97 -4.86
N LYS A 3 -16.22 15.66 -5.19
CA LYS A 3 -15.07 15.10 -5.90
C LYS A 3 -14.44 14.05 -4.98
N GLY A 4 -14.15 12.84 -5.50
CA GLY A 4 -13.53 11.79 -4.72
C GLY A 4 -12.15 12.19 -4.19
N SER A 5 -11.69 11.52 -3.14
CA SER A 5 -10.31 11.65 -2.60
C SER A 5 -9.72 10.27 -2.32
N LEU A 6 -8.40 10.14 -2.45
CA LEU A 6 -7.65 8.90 -2.23
C LEU A 6 -6.67 9.07 -1.08
N THR A 7 -6.71 8.15 -0.11
CA THR A 7 -5.68 8.03 0.92
C THR A 7 -5.11 6.63 0.90
N ILE A 8 -3.79 6.52 0.75
CA ILE A 8 -3.09 5.23 0.79
C ILE A 8 -2.38 5.10 2.14
N VAL A 9 -2.53 3.94 2.77
CA VAL A 9 -2.02 3.64 4.12
C VAL A 9 -1.28 2.31 4.15
N GLY A 10 -0.47 2.09 5.18
CA GLY A 10 0.23 0.83 5.43
C GLY A 10 -0.33 0.09 6.63
N THR A 11 -0.28 -1.26 6.57
CA THR A 11 -0.67 -2.11 7.70
C THR A 11 0.48 -2.46 8.64
N GLY A 12 1.72 -2.11 8.28
CA GLY A 12 2.90 -2.68 8.92
C GLY A 12 3.03 -4.19 8.63
N LEU A 13 3.85 -4.87 9.40
CA LEU A 13 4.14 -6.31 9.28
C LEU A 13 3.45 -7.14 10.37
N ALA A 14 3.28 -6.57 11.56
CA ALA A 14 2.62 -7.22 12.68
C ALA A 14 1.12 -6.90 12.69
N LEU A 15 0.30 -7.96 12.77
CA LEU A 15 -1.15 -7.86 12.80
C LEU A 15 -1.62 -6.82 13.84
N ALA A 16 -2.34 -5.80 13.39
CA ALA A 16 -2.88 -4.68 14.17
C ALA A 16 -1.84 -3.86 14.98
N GLY A 17 -0.68 -4.43 15.30
CA GLY A 17 0.31 -3.82 16.19
C GLY A 17 1.15 -2.70 15.55
N GLN A 18 1.20 -2.64 14.23
CA GLN A 18 2.03 -1.68 13.49
C GLN A 18 1.22 -0.75 12.56
N VAL A 19 -0.08 -0.79 12.65
CA VAL A 19 -0.94 0.19 11.99
C VAL A 19 -0.92 1.49 12.79
N THR A 20 -0.61 2.60 12.13
CA THR A 20 -0.66 3.90 12.81
C THR A 20 -2.10 4.28 13.17
N GLN A 21 -2.28 5.08 14.22
CA GLN A 21 -3.62 5.55 14.61
C GLN A 21 -4.28 6.37 13.48
N GLU A 22 -3.49 7.12 12.73
CA GLU A 22 -3.97 7.90 11.60
C GLU A 22 -4.46 6.99 10.46
N ALA A 23 -3.71 5.92 10.14
CA ALA A 23 -4.13 4.93 9.14
C ALA A 23 -5.40 4.19 9.59
N LEU A 24 -5.48 3.77 10.85
CA LEU A 24 -6.66 3.11 11.41
C LEU A 24 -7.91 4.02 11.33
N SER A 25 -7.76 5.28 11.71
CA SER A 25 -8.83 6.27 11.60
C SER A 25 -9.27 6.48 10.15
N ALA A 26 -8.33 6.56 9.20
CA ALA A 26 -8.66 6.70 7.79
C ALA A 26 -9.46 5.49 7.27
N ILE A 27 -9.05 4.26 7.60
CA ILE A 27 -9.75 3.02 7.23
C ILE A 27 -11.18 3.02 7.77
N GLN A 28 -11.36 3.30 9.05
CA GLN A 28 -12.66 3.24 9.71
C GLN A 28 -13.66 4.29 9.18
N ASN A 29 -13.17 5.42 8.69
CA ASN A 29 -13.98 6.53 8.17
C ASN A 29 -14.04 6.58 6.64
N ALA A 30 -13.52 5.58 5.93
CA ALA A 30 -13.57 5.52 4.48
C ALA A 30 -14.98 5.24 3.97
N ASP A 31 -15.38 5.93 2.89
CA ASP A 31 -16.62 5.61 2.14
C ASP A 31 -16.42 4.32 1.32
N ARG A 32 -15.18 4.04 0.90
CA ARG A 32 -14.74 2.81 0.23
C ARG A 32 -13.37 2.42 0.75
N PHE A 33 -13.22 1.19 1.18
CA PHE A 33 -11.98 0.64 1.70
C PHE A 33 -11.52 -0.54 0.86
N LEU A 34 -10.29 -0.46 0.32
CA LEU A 34 -9.65 -1.54 -0.42
C LEU A 34 -8.37 -1.95 0.30
N TYR A 35 -7.94 -3.20 0.14
CA TYR A 35 -6.68 -3.62 0.73
C TYR A 35 -5.97 -4.69 -0.11
N LEU A 36 -4.65 -4.72 0.02
CA LEU A 36 -3.78 -5.73 -0.59
C LEU A 36 -2.87 -6.34 0.47
N VAL A 37 -3.30 -7.47 1.00
CA VAL A 37 -2.53 -8.33 1.92
C VAL A 37 -2.67 -9.78 1.46
N SER A 38 -1.70 -10.62 1.78
CA SER A 38 -1.67 -12.02 1.33
C SER A 38 -2.12 -13.02 2.39
N ASP A 39 -2.07 -12.64 3.68
CA ASP A 39 -2.46 -13.53 4.76
C ASP A 39 -3.92 -13.34 5.17
N ILE A 40 -4.59 -14.46 5.44
CA ILE A 40 -6.02 -14.49 5.73
C ILE A 40 -6.37 -13.85 7.08
N VAL A 41 -5.45 -13.86 8.05
CA VAL A 41 -5.71 -13.32 9.39
C VAL A 41 -5.76 -11.80 9.32
N THR A 42 -4.79 -11.17 8.66
CA THR A 42 -4.79 -9.73 8.40
C THR A 42 -5.98 -9.33 7.53
N ALA A 43 -6.31 -10.09 6.49
CA ALA A 43 -7.48 -9.83 5.66
C ALA A 43 -8.77 -9.82 6.48
N THR A 44 -9.00 -10.85 7.30
CA THR A 44 -10.18 -10.94 8.17
C THR A 44 -10.26 -9.79 9.17
N TRP A 45 -9.14 -9.38 9.72
CA TRP A 45 -9.10 -8.22 10.61
C TRP A 45 -9.45 -6.92 9.88
N LEU A 46 -8.90 -6.70 8.67
CA LEU A 46 -9.21 -5.54 7.84
C LEU A 46 -10.69 -5.49 7.45
N ASP A 47 -11.29 -6.64 7.10
CA ASP A 47 -12.72 -6.75 6.82
C ASP A 47 -13.59 -6.31 8.01
N SER A 48 -13.11 -6.54 9.23
CA SER A 48 -13.82 -6.13 10.44
C SER A 48 -13.78 -4.63 10.72
N LEU A 49 -12.83 -3.89 10.12
CA LEU A 49 -12.65 -2.45 10.37
C LEU A 49 -13.61 -1.56 9.58
N ASN A 50 -14.03 -2.00 8.41
CA ASN A 50 -14.90 -1.21 7.53
C ASN A 50 -15.82 -2.14 6.71
N PRO A 51 -17.15 -1.94 6.73
CA PRO A 51 -18.11 -2.81 6.03
C PRO A 51 -18.02 -2.75 4.51
N THR A 52 -17.25 -1.80 3.94
CA THR A 52 -17.02 -1.69 2.49
C THR A 52 -15.70 -2.32 2.06
N ALA A 53 -15.04 -3.07 2.94
CA ALA A 53 -13.73 -3.67 2.67
C ALA A 53 -13.77 -4.57 1.43
N GLU A 54 -12.80 -4.37 0.53
CA GLU A 54 -12.65 -5.11 -0.72
C GLU A 54 -11.19 -5.53 -0.90
N SER A 55 -10.96 -6.83 -1.05
CA SER A 55 -9.62 -7.36 -1.30
C SER A 55 -9.20 -7.16 -2.76
N LEU A 56 -8.01 -6.60 -2.96
CA LEU A 56 -7.36 -6.48 -4.27
C LEU A 56 -6.56 -7.74 -4.65
N TYR A 57 -6.44 -8.71 -3.73
CA TYR A 57 -5.63 -9.91 -3.94
C TYR A 57 -6.09 -10.74 -5.14
N GLY A 58 -7.36 -10.69 -5.50
CA GLY A 58 -7.91 -11.35 -6.69
C GLY A 58 -7.36 -10.85 -8.04
N ALA A 59 -6.54 -9.79 -8.07
CA ALA A 59 -5.81 -9.36 -9.26
C ALA A 59 -4.63 -10.29 -9.58
N TYR A 60 -4.12 -11.02 -8.58
CA TYR A 60 -3.04 -11.99 -8.79
C TYR A 60 -3.58 -13.29 -9.39
N ALA A 61 -2.93 -13.74 -10.47
CA ALA A 61 -3.19 -15.03 -11.09
C ALA A 61 -1.85 -15.70 -11.42
N GLU A 62 -1.82 -17.03 -11.34
CA GLU A 62 -0.64 -17.81 -11.67
C GLU A 62 -0.22 -17.57 -13.14
N GLY A 63 1.07 -17.34 -13.36
CA GLY A 63 1.62 -17.07 -14.71
C GLY A 63 1.35 -15.66 -15.26
N ARG A 64 0.61 -14.82 -14.54
CA ARG A 64 0.33 -13.45 -14.98
C ARG A 64 1.54 -12.54 -14.75
N PRO A 65 1.97 -11.73 -15.74
CA PRO A 65 3.02 -10.75 -15.56
C PRO A 65 2.71 -9.76 -14.43
N ARG A 66 3.73 -9.43 -13.62
CA ARG A 66 3.58 -8.53 -12.47
C ARG A 66 3.07 -7.13 -12.90
N GLU A 67 3.51 -6.65 -14.04
CA GLU A 67 3.11 -5.35 -14.57
C GLU A 67 1.60 -5.30 -14.89
N GLU A 68 1.05 -6.36 -15.45
CA GLU A 68 -0.39 -6.46 -15.73
C GLU A 68 -1.22 -6.52 -14.45
N THR A 69 -0.74 -7.27 -13.44
CA THR A 69 -1.37 -7.33 -12.13
C THR A 69 -1.40 -5.95 -11.47
N TYR A 70 -0.29 -5.23 -11.53
CA TYR A 70 -0.17 -3.89 -10.94
C TYR A 70 -1.06 -2.87 -11.67
N ALA A 71 -1.14 -2.94 -12.99
CA ALA A 71 -2.04 -2.10 -13.78
C ALA A 71 -3.52 -2.35 -13.40
N GLU A 72 -3.92 -3.61 -13.21
CA GLU A 72 -5.26 -3.95 -12.76
C GLU A 72 -5.56 -3.44 -11.35
N ILE A 73 -4.63 -3.58 -10.40
CA ILE A 73 -4.79 -3.05 -9.04
C ILE A 73 -5.02 -1.53 -9.09
N VAL A 74 -4.20 -0.81 -9.86
CA VAL A 74 -4.34 0.63 -10.02
C VAL A 74 -5.69 1.00 -10.63
N GLU A 75 -6.13 0.31 -11.68
CA GLU A 75 -7.42 0.60 -12.32
C GLU A 75 -8.61 0.31 -11.39
N ARG A 76 -8.57 -0.74 -10.58
CA ARG A 76 -9.60 -1.01 -9.56
C ARG A 76 -9.68 0.13 -8.53
N ILE A 77 -8.53 0.65 -8.06
CA ILE A 77 -8.48 1.78 -7.14
C ILE A 77 -9.10 3.04 -7.79
N LEU A 78 -8.68 3.36 -9.01
CA LEU A 78 -9.19 4.53 -9.73
C LEU A 78 -10.68 4.39 -10.09
N GLY A 79 -11.12 3.18 -10.39
CA GLY A 79 -12.55 2.89 -10.62
C GLY A 79 -13.40 3.29 -9.41
N ARG A 80 -13.00 2.86 -8.21
CA ARG A 80 -13.70 3.25 -6.97
C ARG A 80 -13.61 4.75 -6.69
N LEU A 81 -12.47 5.38 -6.98
CA LEU A 81 -12.29 6.82 -6.80
C LEU A 81 -13.20 7.64 -7.72
N ARG A 82 -13.40 7.21 -8.97
CA ARG A 82 -14.29 7.86 -9.95
C ARG A 82 -15.76 7.74 -9.56
N GLU A 83 -16.16 6.72 -8.79
CA GLU A 83 -17.50 6.61 -8.20
C GLU A 83 -17.77 7.71 -7.16
N GLY A 84 -16.72 8.36 -6.63
CA GLY A 84 -16.77 9.45 -5.64
C GLY A 84 -16.63 8.95 -4.21
N GLY A 85 -16.57 9.91 -3.27
CA GLY A 85 -16.35 9.62 -1.86
C GLY A 85 -14.87 9.53 -1.46
N HIS A 86 -14.62 9.22 -0.20
CA HIS A 86 -13.28 9.02 0.35
C HIS A 86 -12.86 7.56 0.21
N VAL A 87 -11.92 7.30 -0.70
CA VAL A 87 -11.34 5.96 -0.93
C VAL A 87 -10.08 5.81 -0.12
N VAL A 88 -9.99 4.76 0.70
CA VAL A 88 -8.77 4.39 1.43
C VAL A 88 -8.27 3.06 0.92
N VAL A 89 -6.96 2.94 0.72
CA VAL A 89 -6.33 1.70 0.26
C VAL A 89 -5.19 1.32 1.20
N ALA A 90 -5.26 0.13 1.80
CA ALA A 90 -4.23 -0.39 2.67
C ALA A 90 -3.33 -1.39 1.94
N PHE A 91 -2.01 -1.17 2.05
CA PHE A 91 -0.98 -2.10 1.59
C PHE A 91 -0.22 -2.69 2.77
N TYR A 92 0.29 -3.89 2.60
CA TYR A 92 1.17 -4.54 3.57
C TYR A 92 2.46 -3.74 3.75
N GLY A 93 2.94 -3.60 4.98
CA GLY A 93 4.14 -2.83 5.32
C GLY A 93 3.94 -1.32 5.22
N HIS A 94 4.96 -0.61 4.77
CA HIS A 94 4.89 0.81 4.44
C HIS A 94 4.34 0.97 3.01
N PRO A 95 3.32 1.82 2.79
CA PRO A 95 2.63 1.87 1.50
C PRO A 95 3.47 2.45 0.35
N GLY A 96 4.59 3.07 0.65
CA GLY A 96 5.48 3.69 -0.33
C GLY A 96 6.85 3.03 -0.48
N VAL A 97 7.15 1.96 0.28
CA VAL A 97 8.43 1.25 0.20
C VAL A 97 8.26 -0.02 -0.62
N PHE A 98 8.84 -0.06 -1.82
CA PHE A 98 8.73 -1.15 -2.80
C PHE A 98 7.29 -1.52 -3.23
N VAL A 99 6.38 -0.55 -3.19
CA VAL A 99 4.96 -0.72 -3.56
C VAL A 99 4.63 0.15 -4.78
N GLY A 100 4.96 -0.32 -5.98
CA GLY A 100 4.73 0.41 -7.24
C GLY A 100 3.27 0.87 -7.45
N PRO A 101 2.26 0.00 -7.25
CA PRO A 101 0.86 0.36 -7.46
C PRO A 101 0.38 1.55 -6.63
N SER A 102 0.89 1.74 -5.41
CA SER A 102 0.49 2.85 -4.55
C SER A 102 0.91 4.20 -5.12
N HIS A 103 2.16 4.29 -5.58
CA HIS A 103 2.69 5.50 -6.21
C HIS A 103 1.97 5.82 -7.52
N GLU A 104 1.74 4.81 -8.34
CA GLU A 104 1.05 4.99 -9.62
C GLU A 104 -0.40 5.40 -9.45
N ALA A 105 -1.14 4.80 -8.49
CA ALA A 105 -2.50 5.19 -8.17
C ALA A 105 -2.59 6.67 -7.73
N ILE A 106 -1.66 7.14 -6.87
CA ILE A 106 -1.61 8.55 -6.46
C ILE A 106 -1.31 9.46 -7.66
N ARG A 107 -0.33 9.09 -8.49
CA ARG A 107 0.06 9.86 -9.65
C ARG A 107 -1.12 10.05 -10.62
N LEU A 108 -1.82 8.97 -10.95
CA LEU A 108 -2.96 8.99 -11.87
C LEU A 108 -4.18 9.69 -11.26
N ALA A 109 -4.48 9.44 -9.97
CA ALA A 109 -5.56 10.15 -9.28
C ALA A 109 -5.36 11.67 -9.33
N ARG A 110 -4.13 12.15 -9.09
CA ARG A 110 -3.79 13.58 -9.19
C ARG A 110 -3.90 14.10 -10.63
N ALA A 111 -3.48 13.32 -11.62
CA ALA A 111 -3.62 13.68 -13.03
C ALA A 111 -5.09 13.80 -13.46
N GLU A 112 -5.98 13.00 -12.90
CA GLU A 112 -7.44 13.12 -13.08
C GLU A 112 -8.06 14.24 -12.21
N GLY A 113 -7.23 14.94 -11.41
CA GLY A 113 -7.63 16.11 -10.61
C GLY A 113 -8.30 15.73 -9.28
N PHE A 114 -8.14 14.51 -8.77
CA PHE A 114 -8.53 14.13 -7.42
C PHE A 114 -7.49 14.54 -6.39
N ALA A 115 -7.92 14.80 -5.15
CA ALA A 115 -7.01 14.88 -4.03
C ALA A 115 -6.50 13.47 -3.70
N ALA A 116 -5.17 13.31 -3.61
CA ALA A 116 -4.57 12.01 -3.31
C ALA A 116 -3.34 12.18 -2.42
N GLN A 117 -3.24 11.36 -1.37
CA GLN A 117 -2.14 11.36 -0.42
C GLN A 117 -1.77 9.95 0.01
N MET A 118 -0.59 9.82 0.61
CA MET A 118 -0.11 8.64 1.29
C MET A 118 0.21 9.01 2.74
N LEU A 119 -0.25 8.19 3.67
CA LEU A 119 0.17 8.30 5.06
C LEU A 119 1.36 7.36 5.30
N PRO A 120 2.38 7.77 6.07
CA PRO A 120 3.50 6.91 6.37
C PRO A 120 3.08 5.69 7.18
N GLY A 121 3.88 4.62 7.09
CA GLY A 121 3.65 3.37 7.82
C GLY A 121 4.98 2.76 8.27
N ILE A 122 4.95 1.58 8.85
CA ILE A 122 6.12 0.81 9.28
C ILE A 122 6.50 -0.16 8.17
N SER A 123 7.75 -0.06 7.69
CA SER A 123 8.31 -0.92 6.65
C SER A 123 9.01 -2.16 7.23
N ALA A 124 9.32 -3.11 6.37
CA ALA A 124 10.21 -4.23 6.72
C ALA A 124 11.61 -3.74 7.11
N GLU A 125 12.07 -2.62 6.57
CA GLU A 125 13.36 -2.02 6.90
C GLU A 125 13.37 -1.49 8.34
N ASP A 126 12.30 -0.81 8.76
CA ASP A 126 12.17 -0.32 10.15
C ASP A 126 12.24 -1.48 11.14
N CYS A 127 11.53 -2.59 10.83
CA CYS A 127 11.57 -3.79 11.65
C CYS A 127 12.97 -4.42 11.67
N LEU A 128 13.63 -4.50 10.51
CA LEU A 128 14.97 -5.07 10.38
C LEU A 128 16.01 -4.27 11.18
N PHE A 129 15.97 -2.94 11.13
CA PHE A 129 16.86 -2.09 11.92
C PHE A 129 16.65 -2.28 13.42
N ALA A 130 15.39 -2.40 13.85
CA ALA A 130 15.06 -2.66 15.24
C ALA A 130 15.53 -4.05 15.70
N ASP A 131 15.29 -5.08 14.90
CA ASP A 131 15.65 -6.47 15.24
C ASP A 131 17.18 -6.68 15.28
N LEU A 132 17.92 -6.02 14.40
CA LEU A 132 19.38 -6.10 14.34
C LEU A 132 20.09 -5.12 15.28
N GLY A 133 19.39 -4.13 15.83
CA GLY A 133 19.98 -3.07 16.62
C GLY A 133 20.94 -2.19 15.81
N ILE A 134 20.63 -1.93 14.56
CA ILE A 134 21.46 -1.15 13.62
C ILE A 134 20.86 0.24 13.43
N ASP A 135 21.71 1.26 13.60
CA ASP A 135 21.38 2.62 13.17
C ASP A 135 21.92 2.85 11.73
N PRO A 136 21.04 3.00 10.72
CA PRO A 136 21.46 3.24 9.35
C PRO A 136 22.21 4.58 9.18
N GLY A 137 22.09 5.50 10.13
CA GLY A 137 22.80 6.79 10.14
C GLY A 137 24.29 6.67 10.43
N GLU A 138 24.75 5.60 11.12
CA GLU A 138 26.17 5.45 11.47
C GLU A 138 27.08 5.16 10.27
N ARG A 139 26.61 4.32 9.35
CA ARG A 139 27.41 3.82 8.20
C ARG A 139 26.73 4.00 6.86
N GLY A 140 25.56 4.54 6.83
CA GLY A 140 24.68 4.60 5.67
C GLY A 140 23.95 3.27 5.41
N CYS A 141 22.87 3.34 4.64
CA CYS A 141 22.10 2.19 4.18
C CYS A 141 21.68 2.41 2.73
N GLN A 142 21.64 1.34 1.95
CA GLN A 142 21.07 1.34 0.60
C GLN A 142 20.11 0.18 0.47
N SER A 143 18.91 0.47 0.00
CA SER A 143 17.86 -0.52 -0.16
C SER A 143 17.49 -0.69 -1.62
N PHE A 144 17.36 -1.93 -2.05
CA PHE A 144 17.03 -2.28 -3.42
C PHE A 144 15.96 -3.38 -3.42
N GLU A 145 15.04 -3.30 -4.37
CA GLU A 145 14.17 -4.41 -4.67
C GLU A 145 15.02 -5.55 -5.27
N ALA A 146 14.89 -6.77 -4.73
CA ALA A 146 15.80 -7.88 -5.03
C ALA A 146 15.82 -8.24 -6.53
N THR A 147 14.68 -8.26 -7.19
CA THR A 147 14.57 -8.57 -8.62
C THR A 147 15.23 -7.48 -9.46
N ASP A 148 15.01 -6.20 -9.12
CA ASP A 148 15.63 -5.07 -9.79
C ASP A 148 17.15 -5.08 -9.61
N PHE A 149 17.62 -5.38 -8.40
CA PHE A 149 19.05 -5.52 -8.10
C PHE A 149 19.72 -6.61 -8.93
N LEU A 150 19.10 -7.79 -9.02
CA LEU A 150 19.64 -8.93 -9.75
C LEU A 150 19.63 -8.71 -11.27
N LEU A 151 18.55 -8.12 -11.82
CA LEU A 151 18.41 -7.94 -13.26
C LEU A 151 19.22 -6.77 -13.79
N ARG A 152 19.32 -5.66 -13.08
CA ARG A 152 19.99 -4.44 -13.57
C ARG A 152 21.47 -4.39 -13.28
N ARG A 153 22.05 -5.38 -12.58
CA ARG A 153 23.51 -5.46 -12.28
C ARG A 153 24.07 -4.10 -11.87
N ARG A 154 23.47 -3.46 -10.88
CA ARG A 154 23.95 -2.15 -10.41
C ARG A 154 25.39 -2.29 -9.90
N ILE A 155 26.31 -1.49 -10.48
CA ILE A 155 27.69 -1.35 -10.00
C ILE A 155 27.66 -0.24 -8.97
N PHE A 156 28.23 -0.49 -7.78
CA PHE A 156 28.33 0.44 -6.65
C PHE A 156 29.75 0.96 -6.53
#